data_aa13ac50eed800d42389a483d7ff48d8
#
_entry.id   aa13ac50eed800d42389a483d7ff48d8
#
_cell.length_a   1.000
_cell.length_b   1.000
_cell.length_c   1.000
_cell.angle_alpha   90.00
_cell.angle_beta   90.00
_cell.angle_gamma   90.00
#
_symmetry.space_group_name_H-M   'P 1'
#
loop_
_entity.id
_entity.type
_entity.pdbx_description
1 polymer ?
#
loop_
_entity_poly.entity_id
_entity_poly.type
_entity_poly.pdbx_seq_one_letter_code
_entity_poly.pdbx_strand_id
1 'polypeptide(L)'
;MPRKGITGHDEWVITEALATAFIALEQLAPKHQPRTHMDEVRRLLDARSLPGSLSLHLAQAKCRLFPERDPLEIYREYGLEDGQG
;
A
#
# COMPACT_ATOMS: atom_id res chain seq x y z
N MET A 1 31.88 -3.20 3.90
CA MET A 1 31.22 -2.89 3.83
C MET A 1 30.35 -2.96 3.54
N PRO A 2 30.13 -2.88 3.63
CA PRO A 2 29.10 -3.12 3.48
C PRO A 2 28.22 -2.91 2.64
N ARG A 3 27.75 -3.44 2.38
CA ARG A 3 26.90 -3.34 1.65
C ARG A 3 25.99 -2.58 1.83
N LYS A 4 25.72 -2.10 1.36
CA LYS A 4 24.82 -1.46 1.60
C LYS A 4 23.65 -1.99 1.38
N GLY A 5 23.18 -2.76 1.86
CA GLY A 5 21.91 -3.33 1.64
C GLY A 5 20.83 -2.38 2.05
N ILE A 6 19.65 -2.74 1.69
CA ILE A 6 18.47 -1.94 2.06
C ILE A 6 18.17 -2.25 3.52
N THR A 7 18.05 -1.21 4.32
CA THR A 7 17.73 -1.38 5.73
C THR A 7 16.26 -1.72 5.89
N GLY A 8 15.88 -2.15 7.09
CA GLY A 8 14.49 -2.40 7.40
C GLY A 8 13.62 -1.16 7.20
N HIS A 9 14.15 0.00 7.57
CA HIS A 9 13.42 1.25 7.37
C HIS A 9 13.24 1.54 5.88
N ASP A 10 14.30 1.35 5.11
CA ASP A 10 14.21 1.59 3.66
C ASP A 10 13.21 0.65 3.01
N GLU A 11 13.20 -0.61 3.43
CA GLU A 11 12.21 -1.56 2.92
C GLU A 11 10.80 -1.09 3.22
N TRP A 12 10.59 -0.60 4.41
CA TRP A 12 9.29 -0.06 4.79
C TRP A 12 8.88 1.09 3.87
N VAL A 13 9.79 2.04 3.65
CA VAL A 13 9.51 3.20 2.82
C VAL A 13 9.19 2.78 1.39
N ILE A 14 9.97 1.83 0.85
CA ILE A 14 9.74 1.35 -0.51
C ILE A 14 8.36 0.69 -0.62
N THR A 15 8.03 -0.15 0.35
CA THR A 15 6.74 -0.84 0.35
C THR A 15 5.60 0.16 0.44
N GLU A 16 5.73 1.16 1.30
CA GLU A 16 4.71 2.20 1.42
C GLU A 16 4.58 3.01 0.14
N ALA A 17 5.70 3.28 -0.53
CA ALA A 17 5.67 4.00 -1.79
C ALA A 17 4.93 3.22 -2.86
N LEU A 18 5.17 1.90 -2.92
CA LEU A 18 4.47 1.06 -3.89
C LEU A 18 2.97 1.03 -3.60
N ALA A 19 2.61 0.92 -2.32
CA ALA A 19 1.20 0.91 -1.95
C ALA A 19 0.55 2.24 -2.31
N THR A 20 1.22 3.34 -2.04
CA THR A 20 0.70 4.66 -2.36
C THR A 20 0.50 4.81 -3.87
N ALA A 21 1.48 4.36 -4.66
CA ALA A 21 1.36 4.44 -6.11
C ALA A 21 0.17 3.61 -6.59
N PHE A 22 0.00 2.41 -6.05
CA PHE A 22 -1.09 1.55 -6.48
C PHE A 22 -2.44 2.18 -6.18
N ILE A 23 -2.63 2.67 -4.96
CA ILE A 23 -3.90 3.29 -4.57
C ILE A 23 -4.15 4.54 -5.41
N ALA A 24 -3.12 5.35 -5.66
CA ALA A 24 -3.28 6.55 -6.49
C ALA A 24 -3.73 6.19 -7.89
N LEU A 25 -3.15 5.15 -8.46
CA LEU A 25 -3.52 4.73 -9.82
C LEU A 25 -4.94 4.18 -9.87
N GLU A 26 -5.39 3.56 -8.79
CA GLU A 26 -6.76 3.07 -8.72
C GLU A 26 -7.80 4.18 -8.78
N GLN A 27 -7.40 5.41 -8.48
CA GLN A 27 -8.32 6.54 -8.50
C GLN A 27 -8.61 7.03 -9.92
N LEU A 28 -7.82 6.62 -10.89
CA LEU A 28 -8.07 6.99 -12.27
C LEU A 28 -9.29 6.26 -12.80
N ALA A 29 -9.98 6.88 -13.75
CA ALA A 29 -11.10 6.19 -14.41
C ALA A 29 -10.56 4.88 -15.01
N PRO A 30 -11.38 3.82 -15.04
CA PRO A 30 -10.88 2.53 -15.52
C PRO A 30 -10.20 2.58 -16.87
N LYS A 31 -10.73 3.40 -17.79
CA LYS A 31 -10.15 3.49 -19.13
C LYS A 31 -8.79 4.16 -19.13
N HIS A 32 -8.44 4.85 -18.06
CA HIS A 32 -7.15 5.53 -17.96
C HIS A 32 -6.17 4.79 -17.09
N GLN A 33 -6.57 3.66 -16.51
CA GLN A 33 -5.68 2.93 -15.61
C GLN A 33 -4.64 2.16 -16.41
N PRO A 34 -3.35 2.37 -16.09
CA PRO A 34 -2.28 1.62 -16.77
C PRO A 34 -2.17 0.22 -16.17
N ARG A 35 -3.02 -0.68 -16.66
CA ARG A 35 -3.19 -1.99 -16.03
C ARG A 35 -1.92 -2.80 -15.90
N THR A 36 -1.12 -2.84 -16.98
CA THR A 36 0.11 -3.61 -16.94
C THR A 36 1.05 -3.07 -15.86
N HIS A 37 1.15 -1.76 -15.81
CA HIS A 37 1.99 -1.13 -14.80
C HIS A 37 1.46 -1.40 -13.39
N MET A 38 0.14 -1.30 -13.22
CA MET A 38 -0.48 -1.55 -11.93
C MET A 38 -0.26 -2.99 -11.48
N ASP A 39 -0.34 -3.94 -12.43
CA ASP A 39 -0.08 -5.34 -12.10
C ASP A 39 1.37 -5.52 -11.62
N GLU A 40 2.31 -4.83 -12.27
CA GLU A 40 3.71 -4.92 -11.86
C GLU A 40 3.92 -4.33 -10.47
N VAL A 41 3.29 -3.17 -10.21
CA VAL A 41 3.39 -2.55 -8.90
C VAL A 41 2.80 -3.47 -7.84
N ARG A 42 1.65 -4.07 -8.13
CA ARG A 42 1.00 -4.97 -7.19
C ARG A 42 1.84 -6.20 -6.92
N ARG A 43 2.48 -6.72 -7.96
CA ARG A 43 3.33 -7.90 -7.80
C ARG A 43 4.51 -7.59 -6.88
N LEU A 44 5.13 -6.44 -7.07
CA LEU A 44 6.24 -6.04 -6.21
C LEU A 44 5.77 -5.79 -4.78
N LEU A 45 4.61 -5.18 -4.65
CA LEU A 45 4.04 -4.92 -3.34
C LEU A 45 3.76 -6.21 -2.59
N ASP A 46 3.14 -7.18 -3.28
CA ASP A 46 2.87 -8.48 -2.68
C ASP A 46 4.16 -9.17 -2.24
N ALA A 47 5.19 -9.10 -3.08
CA ALA A 47 6.44 -9.78 -2.79
C ALA A 47 7.16 -9.16 -1.60
N ARG A 48 6.96 -7.88 -1.35
CA ARG A 48 7.64 -7.19 -0.26
C ARG A 48 6.84 -7.19 1.04
N SER A 49 5.55 -7.51 0.96
CA SER A 49 4.70 -7.43 2.15
C SER A 49 4.76 -8.73 2.93
N LEU A 50 4.86 -8.62 4.23
CA LEU A 50 4.77 -9.79 5.08
C LEU A 50 3.35 -10.32 5.06
N PRO A 51 3.18 -11.61 5.34
CA PRO A 51 1.81 -12.15 5.40
C PRO A 51 0.95 -11.32 6.34
N GLY A 52 -0.19 -10.91 5.86
CA GLY A 52 -1.13 -10.14 6.66
C GLY A 52 -0.86 -8.65 6.70
N SER A 53 0.25 -8.18 6.14
CA SER A 53 0.56 -6.75 6.19
C SER A 53 0.20 -6.00 4.92
N LEU A 54 -0.14 -6.71 3.85
CA LEU A 54 -0.49 -6.04 2.60
C LEU A 54 -1.67 -5.09 2.79
N SER A 55 -2.73 -5.58 3.44
CA SER A 55 -3.91 -4.75 3.66
C SER A 55 -3.58 -3.52 4.48
N LEU A 56 -2.69 -3.69 5.46
CA LEU A 56 -2.28 -2.55 6.28
C LEU A 56 -1.56 -1.50 5.44
N HIS A 57 -0.65 -1.93 4.57
CA HIS A 57 0.06 -0.98 3.71
C HIS A 57 -0.92 -0.24 2.80
N LEU A 58 -1.88 -0.96 2.23
CA LEU A 58 -2.86 -0.34 1.35
C LEU A 58 -3.75 0.64 2.11
N ALA A 59 -4.18 0.26 3.31
CA ALA A 59 -5.02 1.13 4.12
C ALA A 59 -4.27 2.40 4.51
N GLN A 60 -3.01 2.27 4.92
CA GLN A 60 -2.21 3.43 5.28
C GLN A 60 -1.99 4.35 4.10
N ALA A 61 -1.76 3.77 2.91
CA ALA A 61 -1.60 4.57 1.71
C ALA A 61 -2.87 5.35 1.41
N LYS A 62 -4.02 4.71 1.56
CA LYS A 62 -5.28 5.37 1.29
C LYS A 62 -5.54 6.49 2.29
N CYS A 63 -5.22 6.27 3.56
CA CYS A 63 -5.35 7.33 4.56
C CYS A 63 -4.48 8.53 4.20
N ARG A 64 -3.28 8.26 3.69
CA ARG A 64 -2.35 9.33 3.32
C ARG A 64 -2.87 10.14 2.14
N LEU A 65 -3.51 9.44 1.18
CA LEU A 65 -4.03 10.11 -0.02
C LEU A 65 -5.37 10.80 0.22
N PHE A 66 -6.11 10.34 1.21
CA PHE A 66 -7.43 10.89 1.52
C PHE A 66 -7.50 11.31 2.98
N PRO A 67 -6.76 12.35 3.34
CA PRO A 67 -6.67 12.74 4.76
C PRO A 67 -8.00 13.21 5.34
N GLU A 68 -8.95 13.56 4.50
CA GLU A 68 -10.25 14.01 4.98
C GLU A 68 -11.16 12.85 5.40
N ARG A 69 -10.81 11.62 5.01
CA ARG A 69 -11.64 10.47 5.36
C ARG A 69 -11.28 9.95 6.73
N ASP A 70 -12.26 9.33 7.38
CA ASP A 70 -12.04 8.71 8.68
C ASP A 70 -11.13 7.49 8.52
N PRO A 71 -9.94 7.49 9.14
CA PRO A 71 -9.04 6.34 9.02
C PRO A 71 -9.67 5.02 9.44
N LEU A 72 -10.56 5.03 10.44
CA LEU A 72 -11.19 3.80 10.88
C LEU A 72 -12.07 3.21 9.79
N GLU A 73 -12.74 4.07 9.03
CA GLU A 73 -13.54 3.63 7.91
C GLU A 73 -12.68 2.94 6.86
N ILE A 74 -11.55 3.58 6.55
CA ILE A 74 -10.64 3.03 5.56
C ILE A 74 -10.10 1.69 6.03
N TYR A 75 -9.71 1.60 7.30
CA TYR A 75 -9.20 0.34 7.83
C TYR A 75 -10.24 -0.77 7.72
N ARG A 76 -11.52 -0.44 7.98
CA ARG A 76 -12.58 -1.42 7.83
C ARG A 76 -12.72 -1.91 6.40
N GLU A 77 -12.54 -1.03 5.43
CA GLU A 77 -12.63 -1.41 4.03
C GLU A 77 -11.63 -2.49 3.69
N TYR A 78 -10.51 -2.53 4.39
CA TYR A 78 -9.48 -3.52 4.16
C TYR A 78 -9.51 -4.66 5.18
N GLY A 79 -10.58 -4.73 5.96
CA GLY A 79 -10.71 -5.81 6.94
C GLY A 79 -9.83 -5.65 8.17
N LEU A 80 -9.37 -4.45 8.44
CA LEU A 80 -8.47 -4.18 9.55
C LEU A 80 -9.22 -3.52 10.69
N GLU A 81 -10.19 -4.21 11.26
CA GLU A 81 -10.90 -3.67 12.39
C GLU A 81 -10.04 -3.75 13.61
N ASP A 82 -10.17 -2.79 14.46
CA ASP A 82 -9.39 -2.83 15.62
C ASP A 82 -9.91 -3.87 16.48
N GLY A 83 -9.33 -4.44 16.71
CA GLY A 83 -9.69 -5.35 17.35
C GLY A 83 -10.61 -5.65 18.23
N GLN A 84 -10.72 -5.60 17.97
CA GLN A 84 -11.32 -5.83 18.40
C GLN A 84 -11.38 -6.57 18.49
N GLY A 85 -11.25 -6.58 18.37
CA GLY A 85 -11.30 -7.27 18.82
C GLY A 85 -11.35 -7.73 18.68
#